data_e79f1f8e269a4fb1b36309751202ac26
#
_entry.id   e79f1f8e269a4fb1b36309751202ac26
#
_cell.length_a   1.000
_cell.length_b   1.000
_cell.length_c   1.000
_cell.angle_alpha   90.00
_cell.angle_beta   90.00
_cell.angle_gamma   90.00
#
_symmetry.space_group_name_H-M   'P 1'
#
loop_
_entity.id
_entity.type
_entity.pdbx_description
1 polymer ?
#
loop_
_entity_poly.entity_id
_entity_poly.type
_entity_poly.pdbx_seq_one_letter_code
_entity_poly.pdbx_strand_id
1 'polypeptide(L)'
;MRAIRVAQRQVLVQAYVFTSGAIAGELINAKKRGVDVRVTADQDQTERVNTSRIGDLARAGIPVWIETRYQAAHNKTMVIDAGTPAAVVITGSYNWTVAAKRRNAENVLIVSGAPDLAQAYKANWERHRNDALPYVIR
;
A
#
# COMPACT_ATOMS: atom_id res chain seq x y z
N MET A 1 1.33 9.31 -8.24
CA MET A 1 2.29 9.60 -7.15
C MET A 1 3.69 9.36 -7.64
N ARG A 2 4.54 10.39 -7.56
CA ARG A 2 5.91 10.31 -8.12
C ARG A 2 6.76 9.20 -7.50
N ALA A 3 6.68 9.02 -6.19
CA ALA A 3 7.48 8.01 -5.50
C ALA A 3 7.25 6.58 -6.07
N ILE A 4 6.02 6.25 -6.44
CA ILE A 4 5.71 4.96 -7.07
C ILE A 4 6.29 4.90 -8.48
N ARG A 5 6.20 5.99 -9.24
CA ARG A 5 6.71 6.02 -10.63
C ARG A 5 8.20 5.80 -10.73
N VAL A 6 8.96 6.25 -9.73
CA VAL A 6 10.42 6.11 -9.72
C VAL A 6 10.91 4.88 -8.95
N ALA A 7 10.00 4.12 -8.33
CA ALA A 7 10.33 2.88 -7.65
C ALA A 7 10.99 1.88 -8.60
N GLN A 8 12.06 1.22 -8.14
CA GLN A 8 12.84 0.32 -8.99
C GLN A 8 12.84 -1.13 -8.51
N ARG A 9 12.66 -1.38 -7.22
CA ARG A 9 12.76 -2.74 -6.65
C ARG A 9 11.50 -3.24 -6.02
N GLN A 10 10.94 -2.49 -5.07
CA GLN A 10 9.83 -2.98 -4.27
C GLN A 10 8.93 -1.85 -3.78
N VAL A 11 7.62 -2.11 -3.75
CA VAL A 11 6.62 -1.26 -3.12
C VAL A 11 5.74 -2.13 -2.22
N LEU A 12 5.78 -1.86 -0.92
CA LEU A 12 4.95 -2.54 0.08
C LEU A 12 3.88 -1.56 0.56
N VAL A 13 2.62 -1.92 0.42
CA VAL A 13 1.49 -1.05 0.75
C VAL A 13 0.68 -1.65 1.89
N GLN A 14 0.38 -0.84 2.91
CA GLN A 14 -0.67 -1.11 3.89
C GLN A 14 -1.83 -0.16 3.63
N ALA A 15 -3.02 -0.70 3.43
CA ALA A 15 -4.20 0.09 3.10
C ALA A 15 -5.34 -0.19 4.07
N TYR A 16 -5.89 0.88 4.66
CA TYR A 16 -7.21 0.82 5.29
C TYR A 16 -8.29 0.95 4.21
N VAL A 17 -8.39 2.11 3.57
CA VAL A 17 -9.29 2.35 2.45
C VAL A 17 -8.50 2.59 1.18
N PHE A 18 -8.80 1.86 0.13
CA PHE A 18 -8.10 2.00 -1.15
C PHE A 18 -9.11 2.12 -2.29
N THR A 19 -9.42 3.33 -2.69
CA THR A 19 -10.40 3.62 -3.76
C THR A 19 -9.81 4.48 -4.90
N SER A 20 -8.57 4.93 -4.78
CA SER A 20 -7.92 5.75 -5.80
C SER A 20 -7.52 4.92 -7.02
N GLY A 21 -8.21 5.13 -8.14
CA GLY A 21 -7.83 4.54 -9.41
C GLY A 21 -6.48 5.02 -9.92
N ALA A 22 -6.11 6.28 -9.62
CA ALA A 22 -4.81 6.84 -10.00
C ALA A 22 -3.66 6.11 -9.29
N ILE A 23 -3.76 5.89 -7.98
CA ILE A 23 -2.73 5.17 -7.22
C ILE A 23 -2.69 3.69 -7.64
N ALA A 24 -3.86 3.07 -7.84
CA ALA A 24 -3.92 1.69 -8.36
C ALA A 24 -3.21 1.57 -9.70
N GLY A 25 -3.45 2.49 -10.61
CA GLY A 25 -2.78 2.54 -11.92
C GLY A 25 -1.27 2.66 -11.81
N GLU A 26 -0.76 3.50 -10.90
CA GLU A 26 0.68 3.65 -10.66
C GLU A 26 1.31 2.35 -10.11
N LEU A 27 0.62 1.65 -9.21
CA LEU A 27 1.10 0.36 -8.69
C LEU A 27 1.11 -0.72 -9.77
N ILE A 28 0.07 -0.78 -10.60
CA ILE A 28 -0.01 -1.71 -11.73
C ILE A 28 1.12 -1.43 -12.73
N ASN A 29 1.38 -0.17 -13.03
CA ASN A 29 2.47 0.22 -13.93
C ASN A 29 3.84 -0.14 -13.32
N ALA A 30 4.03 0.05 -12.02
CA ALA A 30 5.25 -0.38 -11.33
C ALA A 30 5.46 -1.89 -11.47
N LYS A 31 4.42 -2.68 -11.25
CA LYS A 31 4.49 -4.14 -11.46
C LYS A 31 4.87 -4.49 -12.90
N LYS A 32 4.29 -3.82 -13.89
CA LYS A 32 4.64 -4.04 -15.31
C LYS A 32 6.10 -3.74 -15.62
N ARG A 33 6.72 -2.81 -14.89
CA ARG A 33 8.15 -2.52 -15.00
C ARG A 33 9.04 -3.56 -14.30
N GLY A 34 8.47 -4.54 -13.61
CA GLY A 34 9.21 -5.56 -12.86
C GLY A 34 9.43 -5.24 -11.39
N VAL A 35 8.79 -4.20 -10.86
CA VAL A 35 8.84 -3.88 -9.43
C VAL A 35 8.02 -4.90 -8.65
N ASP A 36 8.55 -5.36 -7.51
CA ASP A 36 7.87 -6.25 -6.58
C ASP A 36 6.85 -5.46 -5.76
N VAL A 37 5.59 -5.45 -6.20
CA VAL A 37 4.49 -4.74 -5.54
C VAL A 37 3.66 -5.73 -4.73
N ARG A 38 3.46 -5.43 -3.43
CA ARG A 38 2.66 -6.25 -2.51
C ARG A 38 1.77 -5.37 -1.66
N VAL A 39 0.57 -5.86 -1.34
CA VAL A 39 -0.44 -5.07 -0.62
C VAL A 39 -1.04 -5.88 0.52
N THR A 40 -1.14 -5.28 1.72
CA THR A 40 -2.06 -5.72 2.76
C THR A 40 -3.21 -4.72 2.87
N ALA A 41 -4.42 -5.21 3.12
CA ALA A 41 -5.62 -4.37 3.14
C ALA A 41 -6.58 -4.82 4.24
N ASP A 42 -7.33 -3.86 4.78
CA ASP A 42 -8.38 -4.11 5.76
C ASP A 42 -9.52 -4.94 5.15
N GLN A 43 -10.04 -5.89 5.92
CA GLN A 43 -11.09 -6.78 5.45
C GLN A 43 -12.39 -6.05 5.12
N ASP A 44 -12.93 -5.29 6.05
CA ASP A 44 -14.23 -4.65 5.87
C ASP A 44 -14.21 -3.60 4.77
N GLN A 45 -13.14 -2.81 4.70
CA GLN A 45 -13.01 -1.77 3.67
C GLN A 45 -12.76 -2.37 2.27
N THR A 46 -12.26 -3.58 2.20
CA THR A 46 -12.08 -4.29 0.92
C THR A 46 -13.36 -4.98 0.47
N GLU A 47 -14.03 -5.68 1.37
CA GLU A 47 -15.19 -6.53 1.04
C GLU A 47 -16.51 -5.75 0.96
N ARG A 48 -16.71 -4.72 1.80
CA ARG A 48 -17.96 -3.98 1.92
C ARG A 48 -18.01 -2.69 1.12
N VAL A 49 -16.86 -2.14 0.73
CA VAL A 49 -16.79 -0.91 -0.06
C VAL A 49 -16.73 -1.27 -1.54
N ASN A 50 -17.83 -1.03 -2.26
CA ASN A 50 -17.95 -1.40 -3.67
C ASN A 50 -17.03 -0.61 -4.62
N THR A 51 -16.50 0.52 -4.17
CA THR A 51 -15.52 1.32 -4.92
C THR A 51 -14.07 0.94 -4.63
N SER A 52 -13.83 -0.11 -3.82
CA SER A 52 -12.48 -0.59 -3.52
C SER A 52 -11.74 -1.00 -4.81
N ARG A 53 -10.48 -0.59 -4.92
CA ARG A 53 -9.58 -0.95 -6.02
C ARG A 53 -8.70 -2.16 -5.73
N ILE A 54 -8.85 -2.77 -4.56
CA ILE A 54 -8.05 -3.95 -4.16
C ILE A 54 -8.24 -5.10 -5.16
N GLY A 55 -9.46 -5.35 -5.60
CA GLY A 55 -9.72 -6.37 -6.62
C GLY A 55 -9.02 -6.10 -7.94
N ASP A 56 -8.91 -4.83 -8.36
CA ASP A 56 -8.19 -4.46 -9.58
C ASP A 56 -6.69 -4.76 -9.47
N LEU A 57 -6.10 -4.48 -8.30
CA LEU A 57 -4.70 -4.81 -8.03
C LEU A 57 -4.47 -6.32 -8.12
N ALA A 58 -5.33 -7.11 -7.49
CA ALA A 58 -5.23 -8.57 -7.51
C ALA A 58 -5.39 -9.13 -8.93
N ARG A 59 -6.35 -8.64 -9.70
CA ARG A 59 -6.53 -9.04 -11.11
C ARG A 59 -5.35 -8.70 -11.99
N ALA A 60 -4.62 -7.63 -11.66
CA ALA A 60 -3.38 -7.27 -12.35
C ALA A 60 -2.18 -8.13 -11.92
N GLY A 61 -2.38 -9.11 -11.03
CA GLY A 61 -1.34 -10.03 -10.57
C GLY A 61 -0.52 -9.51 -9.39
N ILE A 62 -0.94 -8.44 -8.73
CA ILE A 62 -0.29 -7.96 -7.50
C ILE A 62 -0.74 -8.85 -6.34
N PRO A 63 0.19 -9.46 -5.58
CA PRO A 63 -0.16 -10.23 -4.39
C PRO A 63 -0.83 -9.33 -3.35
N VAL A 64 -2.00 -9.76 -2.87
CA VAL A 64 -2.79 -9.04 -1.86
C VAL A 64 -3.10 -9.98 -0.71
N TRP A 65 -2.97 -9.49 0.52
CA TRP A 65 -3.38 -10.17 1.74
C TRP A 65 -4.40 -9.32 2.49
N ILE A 66 -5.38 -9.98 3.09
CA ILE A 66 -6.45 -9.34 3.86
C ILE A 66 -6.15 -9.50 5.35
N GLU A 67 -6.12 -8.39 6.06
CA GLU A 67 -5.90 -8.34 7.49
C GLU A 67 -7.22 -8.55 8.22
N THR A 68 -7.35 -9.68 8.91
CA THR A 68 -8.59 -10.11 9.56
C THR A 68 -8.52 -10.09 11.09
N ARG A 69 -7.33 -9.87 11.67
CA ARG A 69 -7.12 -9.93 13.12
C ARG A 69 -7.55 -8.67 13.87
N TYR A 70 -7.73 -7.57 13.16
CA TYR A 70 -8.08 -6.28 13.76
C TYR A 70 -9.52 -5.92 13.40
N GLN A 71 -10.22 -5.23 14.29
CA GLN A 71 -11.50 -4.62 13.97
C GLN A 71 -11.36 -3.64 12.80
N ALA A 72 -10.24 -2.91 12.76
CA ALA A 72 -9.84 -2.10 11.64
C ALA A 72 -8.32 -2.16 11.49
N ALA A 73 -7.83 -2.64 10.35
CA ALA A 73 -6.41 -2.54 9.99
C ALA A 73 -6.17 -1.14 9.44
N HIS A 74 -5.97 -0.18 10.32
CA HIS A 74 -6.06 1.26 10.04
C HIS A 74 -4.76 1.89 9.52
N ASN A 75 -3.73 1.08 9.24
CA ASN A 75 -2.45 1.56 8.72
C ASN A 75 -2.58 2.09 7.29
N LYS A 76 -1.86 3.17 7.01
CA LYS A 76 -1.79 3.82 5.70
C LYS A 76 -0.33 4.11 5.42
N THR A 77 0.39 3.10 4.93
CA THR A 77 1.83 3.20 4.70
C THR A 77 2.22 2.67 3.33
N MET A 78 3.29 3.24 2.79
CA MET A 78 4.05 2.63 1.69
C MET A 78 5.51 2.61 2.06
N VAL A 79 6.16 1.49 1.80
CA VAL A 79 7.60 1.34 1.90
C VAL A 79 8.14 1.05 0.51
N ILE A 80 8.97 1.95 0.00
CA ILE A 80 9.48 1.89 -1.37
C ILE A 80 10.98 1.67 -1.33
N ASP A 81 11.45 0.68 -2.08
CA ASP A 81 12.86 0.39 -2.29
C ASP A 81 13.69 0.27 -1.00
N ALA A 82 13.11 -0.31 0.07
CA ALA A 82 13.83 -0.57 1.31
C ALA A 82 15.08 -1.43 1.03
N GLY A 83 16.17 -1.14 1.74
CA GLY A 83 17.46 -1.80 1.50
C GLY A 83 18.29 -1.14 0.40
N THR A 84 17.85 -0.02 -0.14
CA THR A 84 18.58 0.77 -1.14
C THR A 84 18.77 2.20 -0.67
N PRO A 85 19.72 2.98 -1.26
CA PRO A 85 19.87 4.40 -0.94
C PRO A 85 18.64 5.24 -1.33
N ALA A 86 17.77 4.73 -2.22
CA ALA A 86 16.56 5.40 -2.68
C ALA A 86 15.32 5.04 -1.84
N ALA A 87 15.48 4.42 -0.67
CA ALA A 87 14.38 4.02 0.20
C ALA A 87 13.51 5.20 0.61
N VAL A 88 12.19 5.02 0.52
CA VAL A 88 11.18 6.02 0.90
C VAL A 88 10.12 5.36 1.77
N VAL A 89 9.73 6.03 2.84
CA VAL A 89 8.57 5.67 3.66
C VAL A 89 7.53 6.77 3.53
N ILE A 90 6.30 6.38 3.22
CA ILE A 90 5.13 7.28 3.20
C ILE A 90 4.17 6.79 4.26
N THR A 91 3.79 7.66 5.18
CA THR A 91 2.87 7.34 6.28
C THR A 91 2.08 8.57 6.71
N GLY A 92 1.04 8.38 7.51
CA GLY A 92 0.21 9.45 8.03
C GLY A 92 -1.26 9.04 8.10
N SER A 93 -2.17 10.03 8.08
CA SER A 93 -3.61 9.79 8.08
C SER A 93 -4.20 9.60 6.68
N TYR A 94 -3.41 9.84 5.64
CA TYR A 94 -3.84 9.87 4.24
C TYR A 94 -4.19 8.47 3.73
N ASN A 95 -5.48 8.19 3.55
CA ASN A 95 -5.95 6.99 2.86
C ASN A 95 -5.69 7.09 1.34
N TRP A 96 -5.59 5.95 0.69
CA TRP A 96 -5.37 5.86 -0.75
C TRP A 96 -6.69 6.09 -1.50
N THR A 97 -7.27 7.29 -1.31
CA THR A 97 -8.58 7.67 -1.83
C THR A 97 -8.56 9.03 -2.50
N VAL A 98 -9.55 9.29 -3.34
CA VAL A 98 -9.77 10.64 -3.89
C VAL A 98 -10.22 11.63 -2.81
N ALA A 99 -11.01 11.18 -1.84
CA ALA A 99 -11.47 12.01 -0.73
C ALA A 99 -10.29 12.50 0.13
N ALA A 100 -9.31 11.65 0.41
CA ALA A 100 -8.10 12.05 1.13
C ALA A 100 -7.33 13.15 0.37
N LYS A 101 -7.30 13.08 -0.97
CA LYS A 101 -6.60 14.07 -1.78
C LYS A 101 -7.34 15.40 -1.90
N ARG A 102 -8.68 15.39 -1.92
CA ARG A 102 -9.47 16.56 -2.36
C ARG A 102 -10.39 17.15 -1.30
N ARG A 103 -10.87 16.34 -0.36
CA ARG A 103 -11.97 16.71 0.55
C ARG A 103 -11.61 16.72 2.01
N ASN A 104 -10.64 15.91 2.42
CA ASN A 104 -10.28 15.76 3.82
C ASN A 104 -9.07 16.61 4.18
N ALA A 105 -9.02 17.05 5.44
CA ALA A 105 -7.79 17.54 6.05
C ALA A 105 -6.98 16.34 6.52
N GLU A 106 -5.83 16.11 5.88
CA GLU A 106 -5.00 14.94 6.10
C GLU A 106 -3.52 15.33 6.25
N ASN A 107 -2.77 14.48 6.94
CA ASN A 107 -1.32 14.59 7.02
C ASN A 107 -0.66 13.42 6.30
N VAL A 108 0.33 13.73 5.49
CA VAL A 108 1.21 12.73 4.88
C VAL A 108 2.66 13.11 5.17
N LEU A 109 3.43 12.13 5.59
CA LEU A 109 4.87 12.25 5.82
C LEU A 109 5.60 11.38 4.80
N ILE A 110 6.49 12.00 4.04
CA ILE A 110 7.36 11.30 3.07
C ILE A 110 8.79 11.42 3.58
N VAL A 111 9.39 10.30 3.96
CA VAL A 111 10.74 10.25 4.52
C VAL A 111 11.66 9.52 3.55
N SER A 112 12.73 10.21 3.14
CA SER A 112 13.80 9.64 2.33
C SER A 112 15.15 9.77 3.06
N GLY A 113 16.14 9.00 2.64
CA GLY A 113 17.47 9.05 3.28
C GLY A 113 17.51 8.50 4.70
N ALA A 114 16.57 7.63 5.09
CA ALA A 114 16.49 7.03 6.42
C ALA A 114 16.41 5.50 6.29
N PRO A 115 17.52 4.81 5.98
CA PRO A 115 17.51 3.37 5.69
C PRO A 115 17.04 2.51 6.86
N ASP A 116 17.40 2.86 8.08
CA ASP A 116 16.95 2.10 9.26
C ASP A 116 15.45 2.22 9.49
N LEU A 117 14.88 3.41 9.27
CA LEU A 117 13.45 3.62 9.34
C LEU A 117 12.72 2.80 8.28
N ALA A 118 13.22 2.78 7.05
CA ALA A 118 12.63 2.00 5.97
C ALA A 118 12.64 0.50 6.28
N GLN A 119 13.72 -0.02 6.86
CA GLN A 119 13.80 -1.41 7.29
C GLN A 119 12.81 -1.72 8.43
N ALA A 120 12.65 -0.81 9.38
CA ALA A 120 11.68 -0.98 10.47
C ALA A 120 10.24 -1.04 9.94
N TYR A 121 9.88 -0.18 9.01
CA TYR A 121 8.55 -0.18 8.37
C TYR A 121 8.34 -1.42 7.49
N LYS A 122 9.35 -1.88 6.77
CA LYS A 122 9.30 -3.14 6.02
C LYS A 122 9.06 -4.33 6.95
N ALA A 123 9.79 -4.43 8.06
CA ALA A 123 9.61 -5.48 9.05
C ALA A 123 8.19 -5.46 9.65
N ASN A 124 7.63 -4.27 9.91
CA ASN A 124 6.26 -4.12 10.35
C ASN A 124 5.26 -4.62 9.29
N TRP A 125 5.47 -4.26 8.03
CA TRP A 125 4.63 -4.76 6.92
C TRP A 125 4.67 -6.30 6.85
N GLU A 126 5.85 -6.90 6.96
CA GLU A 126 6.03 -8.35 6.91
C GLU A 126 5.32 -9.07 8.07
N ARG A 127 5.36 -8.50 9.29
CA ARG A 127 4.59 -9.05 10.43
C ARG A 127 3.10 -9.05 10.15
N HIS A 128 2.57 -7.96 9.64
CA HIS A 128 1.15 -7.85 9.28
C HIS A 128 0.78 -8.85 8.19
N ARG A 129 1.60 -8.97 7.15
CA ARG A 129 1.38 -9.93 6.07
C ARG A 129 1.38 -11.37 6.58
N ASN A 130 2.28 -11.72 7.49
CA ASN A 130 2.35 -13.07 8.04
C ASN A 130 1.08 -13.46 8.81
N ASP A 131 0.40 -12.50 9.40
CA ASP A 131 -0.86 -12.70 10.14
C ASP A 131 -2.12 -12.54 9.26
N ALA A 132 -1.95 -12.14 8.02
CA ALA A 132 -3.05 -11.90 7.09
C ALA A 132 -3.34 -13.13 6.21
N LEU A 133 -4.51 -13.12 5.57
CA LEU A 133 -4.94 -14.20 4.67
C LEU A 133 -4.81 -13.75 3.21
N PRO A 134 -4.39 -14.64 2.30
CA PRO A 134 -4.38 -14.30 0.88
C PRO A 134 -5.76 -13.86 0.39
N TYR A 135 -5.80 -12.79 -0.40
CA TYR A 135 -7.04 -12.32 -1.03
C TYR A 135 -7.45 -13.28 -2.15
N VAL A 136 -8.72 -13.66 -2.15
CA VAL A 136 -9.30 -14.50 -3.20
C VAL A 136 -10.06 -13.61 -4.18
N ILE A 137 -9.67 -13.65 -5.45
CA ILE A 137 -10.35 -12.92 -6.53
C ILE A 137 -11.76 -13.52 -6.72
N ARG A 138 -12.76 -12.64 -6.70
CA ARG A 138 -14.16 -13.01 -6.92
C ARG A 138 -14.66 -12.54 -8.27
#